data_e49b146ef4f997ace1c4854175a796c3
#
_entry.id   e49b146ef4f997ace1c4854175a796c3
#
_cell.length_a   1.000
_cell.length_b   1.000
_cell.length_c   1.000
_cell.angle_alpha   90.00
_cell.angle_beta   90.00
_cell.angle_gamma   90.00
#
_symmetry.space_group_name_H-M   'P 1'
#
loop_
_entity.id
_entity.type
_entity.pdbx_description
1 polymer ?
#
loop_
_entity_poly.entity_id
_entity_poly.type
_entity_poly.pdbx_seq_one_letter_code
_entity_poly.pdbx_strand_id
1 'polypeptide(L)'
;MTVSSAPGKVYLFGEHAVVYGEPAVPCAVERRAAVTVEARDDDRIRVEASDLSLDGFTVEYGGTADRRPDVDVPASLLDAATGYIDAAVEQARDAADAPDAGFDVTIESDIPLGAGLGSSAAVVVAGIDAATRELGVELEKTELADRAYRAEYEVQDGEASRADTFCSTMGGAVRIEGDDCRRIDTPNLPFVVGFDGGAGDTGELVAGVRALREEYGFAADTVENIGDIVRRGETLLSAADPGADPTEDLLTELGRLMNFDHGLLEALGVSSRTLDNMVWAAREAGAHGAKLTGAGGGGCIVALDDTRETETALRYTAECENAFRAELDREGVRVEEA
;
A
#
# COMPACT_ATOMS: atom_id res chain seq x y z
N MET A 1 -25.00 9.65 3.62
CA MET A 1 -23.58 10.01 3.37
C MET A 1 -22.72 9.29 4.40
N THR A 2 -21.80 8.48 3.96
CA THR A 2 -20.89 7.68 4.79
C THR A 2 -19.43 7.99 4.41
N VAL A 3 -18.57 8.15 5.40
CA VAL A 3 -17.14 8.39 5.20
C VAL A 3 -16.37 7.25 5.82
N SER A 4 -15.57 6.55 5.02
CA SER A 4 -14.64 5.55 5.52
C SER A 4 -13.21 5.91 5.11
N SER A 5 -12.23 5.52 5.91
CA SER A 5 -10.83 5.70 5.56
C SER A 5 -10.04 4.42 5.78
N ALA A 6 -8.99 4.24 4.99
CA ALA A 6 -8.06 3.13 5.12
C ALA A 6 -6.62 3.61 5.02
N PRO A 7 -5.67 3.01 5.75
CA PRO A 7 -4.28 3.40 5.75
C PRO A 7 -3.53 2.89 4.52
N GLY A 8 -2.48 3.61 4.15
CA GLY A 8 -1.42 3.08 3.31
C GLY A 8 -0.53 2.09 4.05
N LYS A 9 0.47 1.58 3.38
CA LYS A 9 1.39 0.58 3.94
C LYS A 9 2.83 0.79 3.51
N VAL A 10 3.75 0.26 4.29
CA VAL A 10 5.14 0.00 3.92
C VAL A 10 5.43 -1.48 4.08
N TYR A 11 6.37 -2.03 3.34
CA TYR A 11 6.88 -3.36 3.65
C TYR A 11 8.02 -3.25 4.65
N LEU A 12 7.92 -3.95 5.75
CA LEU A 12 9.04 -4.16 6.65
C LEU A 12 10.01 -5.17 6.05
N PHE A 13 9.47 -6.24 5.44
CA PHE A 13 10.20 -7.31 4.75
C PHE A 13 9.36 -7.98 3.68
N GLY A 14 9.99 -8.56 2.66
CA GLY A 14 9.39 -9.60 1.82
C GLY A 14 8.82 -9.12 0.48
N GLU A 15 9.11 -7.89 0.05
CA GLU A 15 8.78 -7.43 -1.29
C GLU A 15 9.35 -8.40 -2.34
N HIS A 16 8.69 -8.51 -3.48
CA HIS A 16 8.96 -9.47 -4.54
C HIS A 16 8.84 -10.93 -4.11
N ALA A 17 9.43 -11.33 -2.96
CA ALA A 17 9.40 -12.72 -2.52
C ALA A 17 7.97 -13.24 -2.30
N VAL A 18 7.05 -12.37 -1.86
CA VAL A 18 5.63 -12.69 -1.67
C VAL A 18 4.93 -13.14 -2.96
N VAL A 19 5.34 -12.63 -4.12
CA VAL A 19 4.80 -13.04 -5.43
C VAL A 19 5.18 -14.48 -5.77
N TYR A 20 6.24 -14.99 -5.16
CA TYR A 20 6.76 -16.34 -5.41
C TYR A 20 6.48 -17.33 -4.28
N GLY A 21 5.55 -16.99 -3.39
CA GLY A 21 5.08 -17.88 -2.33
C GLY A 21 5.84 -17.81 -1.02
N GLU A 22 6.84 -16.93 -0.92
CA GLU A 22 7.50 -16.64 0.34
C GLU A 22 6.67 -15.66 1.18
N PRO A 23 6.84 -15.63 2.51
CA PRO A 23 6.10 -14.68 3.34
C PRO A 23 6.55 -13.24 3.15
N ALA A 24 5.65 -12.28 3.50
CA ALA A 24 5.97 -10.87 3.63
C ALA A 24 5.32 -10.28 4.88
N VAL A 25 5.88 -9.18 5.37
CA VAL A 25 5.33 -8.40 6.48
C VAL A 25 5.15 -6.94 6.04
N PRO A 26 4.02 -6.60 5.40
CA PRO A 26 3.60 -5.22 5.28
C PRO A 26 3.07 -4.67 6.61
N CYS A 27 3.26 -3.36 6.81
CA CYS A 27 2.83 -2.60 7.98
C CYS A 27 1.97 -1.44 7.54
N ALA A 28 0.77 -1.31 8.08
CA ALA A 28 -0.09 -0.15 7.85
C ALA A 28 0.51 1.08 8.52
N VAL A 29 0.45 2.23 7.85
CA VAL A 29 1.01 3.49 8.34
C VAL A 29 -0.05 4.57 8.41
N GLU A 30 0.13 5.54 9.34
CA GLU A 30 -0.81 6.65 9.58
C GLU A 30 -0.80 7.69 8.44
N ARG A 31 -0.94 7.24 7.22
CA ARG A 31 -1.26 7.99 6.01
C ARG A 31 -2.44 7.32 5.37
N ARG A 32 -3.53 8.04 5.21
CA ARG A 32 -4.82 7.43 4.90
C ARG A 32 -5.42 7.99 3.60
N ALA A 33 -6.20 7.17 2.94
CA ALA A 33 -7.16 7.62 1.95
C ALA A 33 -8.56 7.58 2.59
N ALA A 34 -9.31 8.66 2.45
CA ALA A 34 -10.70 8.77 2.87
C ALA A 34 -11.60 8.77 1.64
N VAL A 35 -12.69 8.01 1.71
CA VAL A 35 -13.70 7.95 0.65
C VAL A 35 -15.06 8.27 1.27
N THR A 36 -15.66 9.33 0.74
CA THR A 36 -17.03 9.72 1.08
C THR A 36 -17.98 9.19 0.02
N VAL A 37 -19.02 8.50 0.42
CA VAL A 37 -20.04 7.96 -0.47
C VAL A 37 -21.42 8.47 -0.08
N GLU A 38 -22.18 8.91 -1.05
CA GLU A 38 -23.59 9.29 -0.93
C GLU A 38 -24.42 8.54 -1.98
N ALA A 39 -25.49 7.84 -1.55
CA ALA A 39 -26.36 7.11 -2.46
C ALA A 39 -27.16 8.07 -3.34
N ARG A 40 -27.34 7.70 -4.60
CA ARG A 40 -28.12 8.45 -5.60
C ARG A 40 -29.46 7.75 -5.88
N ASP A 41 -30.41 8.51 -6.40
CA ASP A 41 -31.71 7.99 -6.87
C ASP A 41 -31.61 7.38 -8.28
N ASP A 42 -30.46 7.50 -8.96
CA ASP A 42 -30.18 6.93 -10.29
C ASP A 42 -29.04 5.89 -10.23
N ASP A 43 -28.73 5.25 -11.35
CA ASP A 43 -27.69 4.22 -11.48
C ASP A 43 -26.28 4.78 -11.80
N ARG A 44 -26.10 6.11 -11.76
CA ARG A 44 -24.85 6.75 -12.14
C ARG A 44 -23.83 6.74 -11.00
N ILE A 45 -22.57 6.78 -11.40
CA ILE A 45 -21.45 6.99 -10.51
C ILE A 45 -20.81 8.34 -10.86
N ARG A 46 -20.66 9.22 -9.87
CA ARG A 46 -19.91 10.46 -9.98
C ARG A 46 -18.72 10.39 -9.02
N VAL A 47 -17.53 10.55 -9.56
CA VAL A 47 -16.29 10.55 -8.78
C VAL A 47 -15.69 11.95 -8.80
N GLU A 48 -15.37 12.45 -7.60
CA GLU A 48 -14.63 13.69 -7.39
C GLU A 48 -13.37 13.38 -6.58
N ALA A 49 -12.21 13.73 -7.11
CA ALA A 49 -10.92 13.56 -6.42
C ALA A 49 -10.32 14.94 -6.17
N SER A 50 -10.21 15.34 -4.91
CA SER A 50 -9.87 16.72 -4.52
C SER A 50 -8.37 16.97 -4.40
N ASP A 51 -7.52 15.94 -4.19
CA ASP A 51 -6.11 16.10 -3.77
C ASP A 51 -5.12 15.15 -4.47
N LEU A 52 -5.49 14.60 -5.59
CA LEU A 52 -4.54 13.87 -6.42
C LEU A 52 -3.71 14.89 -7.19
N SER A 53 -2.50 15.26 -6.77
CA SER A 53 -1.41 16.06 -7.42
C SER A 53 -1.68 16.81 -8.75
N LEU A 54 -2.90 16.88 -9.17
CA LEU A 54 -3.52 17.58 -10.26
C LEU A 54 -4.63 18.43 -9.63
N ASP A 55 -4.99 19.54 -10.22
CA ASP A 55 -6.03 20.50 -9.75
C ASP A 55 -7.45 19.88 -9.49
N GLY A 56 -7.51 18.62 -8.97
CA GLY A 56 -8.72 17.83 -8.78
C GLY A 56 -9.44 17.50 -10.09
N PHE A 57 -10.16 16.41 -10.12
CA PHE A 57 -11.03 16.10 -11.27
C PHE A 57 -12.39 15.62 -10.80
N THR A 58 -13.41 15.84 -11.62
CA THR A 58 -14.74 15.26 -11.42
C THR A 58 -15.12 14.49 -12.67
N VAL A 59 -15.51 13.23 -12.48
CA VAL A 59 -15.99 12.35 -13.55
C VAL A 59 -17.38 11.84 -13.20
N GLU A 60 -18.31 11.94 -14.13
CA GLU A 60 -19.64 11.31 -13.99
C GLU A 60 -19.86 10.34 -15.15
N TYR A 61 -20.21 9.09 -14.85
CA TYR A 61 -20.46 8.04 -15.82
C TYR A 61 -21.56 7.08 -15.35
N GLY A 62 -22.04 6.22 -16.26
CA GLY A 62 -23.19 5.35 -16.02
C GLY A 62 -24.47 5.87 -16.66
N GLY A 63 -25.54 5.09 -16.62
CA GLY A 63 -26.76 5.35 -17.37
C GLY A 63 -26.58 5.11 -18.88
N THR A 64 -27.49 5.64 -19.70
CA THR A 64 -27.50 5.44 -21.17
C THR A 64 -26.61 6.42 -21.95
N ALA A 65 -25.78 7.21 -21.28
CA ALA A 65 -24.94 8.25 -21.90
C ALA A 65 -23.47 7.81 -21.95
N ASP A 66 -23.06 7.32 -23.10
CA ASP A 66 -21.68 6.99 -23.47
C ASP A 66 -20.89 8.32 -23.68
N ARG A 67 -20.51 9.00 -22.58
CA ARG A 67 -19.67 10.22 -22.63
C ARG A 67 -18.46 10.05 -21.73
N ARG A 68 -17.28 9.90 -22.38
CA ARG A 68 -16.02 10.15 -21.73
C ARG A 68 -15.97 11.63 -21.28
N PRO A 69 -15.51 11.90 -20.06
CA PRO A 69 -15.43 13.27 -19.56
C PRO A 69 -14.39 14.08 -20.38
N ASP A 70 -14.69 15.36 -20.56
CA ASP A 70 -13.79 16.34 -21.20
C ASP A 70 -12.87 16.89 -20.10
N VAL A 71 -11.85 16.14 -19.74
CA VAL A 71 -10.87 16.51 -18.70
C VAL A 71 -9.48 16.52 -19.29
N ASP A 72 -8.70 17.51 -18.92
CA ASP A 72 -7.30 17.71 -19.34
C ASP A 72 -6.34 16.83 -18.46
N VAL A 73 -6.70 15.58 -18.28
CA VAL A 73 -5.95 14.57 -17.52
C VAL A 73 -5.54 13.46 -18.49
N PRO A 74 -4.32 12.91 -18.40
CA PRO A 74 -3.95 11.74 -19.20
C PRO A 74 -4.96 10.62 -19.06
N ALA A 75 -5.49 10.13 -20.17
CA ALA A 75 -6.54 9.11 -20.19
C ALA A 75 -6.18 7.87 -19.37
N SER A 76 -4.89 7.49 -19.34
CA SER A 76 -4.38 6.36 -18.54
C SER A 76 -4.50 6.56 -17.03
N LEU A 77 -4.33 7.79 -16.52
CA LEU A 77 -4.52 8.10 -15.10
C LEU A 77 -6.00 8.12 -14.71
N LEU A 78 -6.83 8.62 -15.62
CA LEU A 78 -8.27 8.64 -15.43
C LEU A 78 -8.85 7.22 -15.46
N ASP A 79 -8.44 6.42 -16.46
CA ASP A 79 -8.87 5.03 -16.60
C ASP A 79 -8.41 4.18 -15.38
N ALA A 80 -7.21 4.42 -14.85
CA ALA A 80 -6.73 3.75 -13.65
C ALA A 80 -7.54 4.15 -12.41
N ALA A 81 -7.74 5.44 -12.18
CA ALA A 81 -8.47 5.93 -11.01
C ALA A 81 -9.95 5.51 -11.04
N THR A 82 -10.62 5.57 -12.20
CA THR A 82 -12.01 5.13 -12.35
C THR A 82 -12.14 3.61 -12.26
N GLY A 83 -11.18 2.85 -12.79
CA GLY A 83 -11.21 1.38 -12.73
C GLY A 83 -11.25 0.84 -11.29
N TYR A 84 -10.46 1.40 -10.39
CA TYR A 84 -10.48 1.00 -8.97
C TYR A 84 -11.78 1.36 -8.27
N ILE A 85 -12.37 2.51 -8.59
CA ILE A 85 -13.66 2.92 -8.03
C ILE A 85 -14.80 2.06 -8.60
N ASP A 86 -14.80 1.78 -9.89
CA ASP A 86 -15.77 0.90 -10.53
C ASP A 86 -15.77 -0.49 -9.89
N ALA A 87 -14.58 -1.07 -9.75
CA ALA A 87 -14.42 -2.37 -9.11
C ALA A 87 -14.88 -2.35 -7.64
N ALA A 88 -14.59 -1.27 -6.89
CA ALA A 88 -15.05 -1.11 -5.52
C ALA A 88 -16.59 -1.02 -5.44
N VAL A 89 -17.20 -0.23 -6.32
CA VAL A 89 -18.67 -0.09 -6.41
C VAL A 89 -19.34 -1.42 -6.78
N GLU A 90 -18.79 -2.17 -7.74
CA GLU A 90 -19.30 -3.49 -8.10
C GLU A 90 -19.26 -4.47 -6.92
N GLN A 91 -18.18 -4.47 -6.13
CA GLN A 91 -18.10 -5.30 -4.92
C GLN A 91 -19.12 -4.87 -3.86
N ALA A 92 -19.39 -3.56 -3.74
CA ALA A 92 -20.38 -3.05 -2.81
C ALA A 92 -21.82 -3.39 -3.25
N ARG A 93 -22.12 -3.25 -4.54
CA ARG A 93 -23.41 -3.64 -5.14
C ARG A 93 -23.70 -5.12 -4.95
N ASP A 94 -22.69 -5.99 -5.18
CA ASP A 94 -22.82 -7.42 -4.96
C ASP A 94 -23.06 -7.75 -3.48
N ALA A 95 -22.33 -7.11 -2.56
CA ALA A 95 -22.49 -7.32 -1.13
C ALA A 95 -23.88 -6.92 -0.60
N ALA A 96 -24.46 -5.87 -1.17
CA ALA A 96 -25.74 -5.31 -0.74
C ALA A 96 -26.96 -5.83 -1.55
N ASP A 97 -26.76 -6.71 -2.54
CA ASP A 97 -27.78 -7.15 -3.50
C ASP A 97 -28.50 -5.95 -4.17
N ALA A 98 -27.73 -4.92 -4.53
CA ALA A 98 -28.21 -3.64 -5.06
C ALA A 98 -27.52 -3.29 -6.40
N PRO A 99 -27.76 -4.05 -7.48
CA PRO A 99 -27.00 -3.95 -8.74
C PRO A 99 -27.14 -2.60 -9.45
N ASP A 100 -28.21 -1.87 -9.20
CA ASP A 100 -28.50 -0.59 -9.85
C ASP A 100 -28.24 0.62 -8.92
N ALA A 101 -27.57 0.44 -7.77
CA ALA A 101 -27.28 1.55 -6.85
C ALA A 101 -26.28 2.52 -7.47
N GLY A 102 -26.61 3.80 -7.54
CA GLY A 102 -25.70 4.87 -7.95
C GLY A 102 -25.08 5.59 -6.77
N PHE A 103 -23.95 6.24 -6.99
CA PHE A 103 -23.19 6.91 -5.93
C PHE A 103 -22.54 8.21 -6.39
N ASP A 104 -22.54 9.20 -5.52
CA ASP A 104 -21.59 10.31 -5.52
C ASP A 104 -20.41 9.89 -4.60
N VAL A 105 -19.20 9.86 -5.15
CA VAL A 105 -17.97 9.40 -4.48
C VAL A 105 -16.96 10.55 -4.45
N THR A 106 -16.48 10.92 -3.27
CA THR A 106 -15.39 11.88 -3.11
C THR A 106 -14.18 11.20 -2.47
N ILE A 107 -12.99 11.42 -3.04
CA ILE A 107 -11.74 10.82 -2.59
C ILE A 107 -10.79 11.93 -2.11
N GLU A 108 -10.25 11.76 -0.91
CA GLU A 108 -9.19 12.57 -0.31
C GLU A 108 -8.07 11.64 0.15
N SER A 109 -6.80 11.96 -0.12
CA SER A 109 -5.70 11.06 0.22
C SER A 109 -4.45 11.80 0.65
N ASP A 110 -3.92 11.42 1.83
CA ASP A 110 -2.61 11.84 2.33
C ASP A 110 -1.48 10.89 1.87
N ILE A 111 -1.82 9.83 1.13
CA ILE A 111 -0.86 8.85 0.61
C ILE A 111 -0.33 9.35 -0.73
N PRO A 112 0.99 9.56 -0.90
CA PRO A 112 1.54 9.94 -2.19
C PRO A 112 1.19 8.94 -3.29
N LEU A 113 0.72 9.44 -4.43
CA LEU A 113 0.34 8.60 -5.57
C LEU A 113 1.55 7.97 -6.25
N GLY A 114 1.42 6.72 -6.66
CA GLY A 114 2.49 6.01 -7.37
C GLY A 114 3.71 5.66 -6.51
N ALA A 115 3.71 6.03 -5.24
CA ALA A 115 4.82 5.86 -4.32
C ALA A 115 5.06 4.41 -3.84
N GLY A 116 4.23 3.44 -4.25
CA GLY A 116 4.32 2.06 -3.74
C GLY A 116 3.82 1.89 -2.30
N LEU A 117 3.10 2.88 -1.76
CA LEU A 117 2.57 2.90 -0.40
C LEU A 117 1.12 2.37 -0.28
N GLY A 118 0.60 1.69 -1.30
CA GLY A 118 -0.73 1.07 -1.27
C GLY A 118 -1.90 2.07 -1.35
N SER A 119 -1.74 3.18 -2.08
CA SER A 119 -2.79 4.19 -2.21
C SER A 119 -4.05 3.63 -2.89
N SER A 120 -3.92 2.85 -3.97
CA SER A 120 -5.06 2.20 -4.65
C SER A 120 -5.81 1.26 -3.71
N ALA A 121 -5.09 0.39 -2.99
CA ALA A 121 -5.68 -0.53 -2.02
C ALA A 121 -6.45 0.22 -0.92
N ALA A 122 -5.88 1.31 -0.39
CA ALA A 122 -6.55 2.13 0.62
C ALA A 122 -7.86 2.74 0.09
N VAL A 123 -7.85 3.27 -1.14
CA VAL A 123 -9.05 3.81 -1.80
C VAL A 123 -10.09 2.72 -2.03
N VAL A 124 -9.70 1.55 -2.55
CA VAL A 124 -10.62 0.42 -2.79
C VAL A 124 -11.24 -0.06 -1.48
N VAL A 125 -10.44 -0.27 -0.44
CA VAL A 125 -10.92 -0.73 0.87
C VAL A 125 -11.90 0.28 1.48
N ALA A 126 -11.52 1.57 1.52
CA ALA A 126 -12.38 2.62 2.05
C ALA A 126 -13.65 2.80 1.21
N GLY A 127 -13.53 2.69 -0.12
CA GLY A 127 -14.67 2.80 -1.05
C GLY A 127 -15.69 1.68 -0.87
N ILE A 128 -15.25 0.43 -0.75
CA ILE A 128 -16.17 -0.70 -0.51
C ILE A 128 -16.84 -0.54 0.87
N ASP A 129 -16.09 -0.23 1.93
CA ASP A 129 -16.65 -0.07 3.27
C ASP A 129 -17.67 1.08 3.32
N ALA A 130 -17.35 2.25 2.73
CA ALA A 130 -18.29 3.37 2.70
C ALA A 130 -19.55 3.06 1.88
N ALA A 131 -19.41 2.46 0.68
CA ALA A 131 -20.53 2.19 -0.20
C ALA A 131 -21.44 1.09 0.36
N THR A 132 -20.91 0.03 0.95
CA THR A 132 -21.74 -1.02 1.59
C THR A 132 -22.51 -0.49 2.79
N ARG A 133 -21.86 0.34 3.62
CA ARG A 133 -22.53 0.99 4.77
C ARG A 133 -23.61 1.97 4.34
N GLU A 134 -23.39 2.72 3.26
CA GLU A 134 -24.41 3.62 2.69
C GLU A 134 -25.64 2.84 2.20
N LEU A 135 -25.43 1.61 1.74
CA LEU A 135 -26.52 0.67 1.39
C LEU A 135 -27.07 -0.11 2.60
N GLY A 136 -26.59 0.16 3.82
CA GLY A 136 -27.08 -0.46 5.05
C GLY A 136 -26.47 -1.82 5.37
N VAL A 137 -25.35 -2.17 4.73
CA VAL A 137 -24.62 -3.43 4.95
C VAL A 137 -23.28 -3.13 5.63
N GLU A 138 -22.98 -3.83 6.72
CA GLU A 138 -21.69 -3.80 7.39
C GLU A 138 -20.98 -5.13 7.14
N LEU A 139 -19.78 -5.06 6.55
CA LEU A 139 -18.96 -6.23 6.26
C LEU A 139 -18.00 -6.51 7.41
N GLU A 140 -17.77 -7.79 7.70
CA GLU A 140 -16.65 -8.19 8.54
C GLU A 140 -15.33 -7.88 7.82
N LYS A 141 -14.28 -7.48 8.59
CA LYS A 141 -13.00 -7.08 8.00
C LYS A 141 -12.38 -8.12 7.07
N THR A 142 -12.52 -9.40 7.37
CA THR A 142 -12.01 -10.49 6.52
C THR A 142 -12.74 -10.57 5.18
N GLU A 143 -14.05 -10.39 5.17
CA GLU A 143 -14.85 -10.33 3.94
C GLU A 143 -14.51 -9.08 3.13
N LEU A 144 -14.38 -7.93 3.79
CA LEU A 144 -13.98 -6.69 3.14
C LEU A 144 -12.62 -6.81 2.47
N ALA A 145 -11.62 -7.42 3.16
CA ALA A 145 -10.29 -7.66 2.59
C ALA A 145 -10.34 -8.57 1.36
N ASP A 146 -11.16 -9.62 1.38
CA ASP A 146 -11.34 -10.52 0.25
C ASP A 146 -12.01 -9.83 -0.95
N ARG A 147 -13.01 -8.97 -0.71
CA ARG A 147 -13.67 -8.18 -1.74
C ARG A 147 -12.72 -7.13 -2.33
N ALA A 148 -11.96 -6.44 -1.49
CA ALA A 148 -10.97 -5.48 -1.93
C ALA A 148 -9.86 -6.13 -2.78
N TYR A 149 -9.40 -7.31 -2.40
CA TYR A 149 -8.47 -8.08 -3.21
C TYR A 149 -9.04 -8.47 -4.58
N ARG A 150 -10.31 -8.90 -4.64
CA ARG A 150 -10.95 -9.22 -5.93
C ARG A 150 -11.02 -8.00 -6.84
N ALA A 151 -11.38 -6.83 -6.28
CA ALA A 151 -11.42 -5.58 -7.02
C ALA A 151 -10.05 -5.21 -7.60
N GLU A 152 -8.97 -5.27 -6.80
CA GLU A 152 -7.62 -5.02 -7.30
C GLU A 152 -7.15 -6.05 -8.32
N TYR A 153 -7.43 -7.34 -8.07
CA TYR A 153 -7.06 -8.43 -8.97
C TYR A 153 -7.70 -8.28 -10.36
N GLU A 154 -8.94 -7.81 -10.42
CA GLU A 154 -9.63 -7.52 -11.67
C GLU A 154 -8.99 -6.34 -12.41
N VAL A 155 -8.72 -5.24 -11.71
CA VAL A 155 -8.13 -4.03 -12.31
C VAL A 155 -6.69 -4.24 -12.78
N GLN A 156 -5.94 -5.12 -12.09
CA GLN A 156 -4.54 -5.43 -12.40
C GLN A 156 -4.35 -6.68 -13.27
N ASP A 157 -5.39 -7.12 -14.00
CA ASP A 157 -5.34 -8.28 -14.90
C ASP A 157 -4.77 -9.56 -14.25
N GLY A 158 -5.02 -9.75 -12.95
CA GLY A 158 -4.60 -10.94 -12.20
C GLY A 158 -3.22 -10.86 -11.54
N GLU A 159 -2.58 -9.71 -11.54
CA GLU A 159 -1.23 -9.54 -10.96
C GLU A 159 -1.22 -8.94 -9.53
N ALA A 160 -2.38 -8.68 -8.92
CA ALA A 160 -2.47 -8.17 -7.56
C ALA A 160 -2.08 -9.21 -6.51
N SER A 161 -1.46 -8.75 -5.42
CA SER A 161 -1.26 -9.55 -4.21
C SER A 161 -2.27 -9.18 -3.13
N ARG A 162 -2.55 -10.10 -2.20
CA ARG A 162 -3.39 -9.81 -1.03
C ARG A 162 -2.76 -8.83 -0.03
N ALA A 163 -1.47 -8.52 -0.18
CA ALA A 163 -0.71 -7.81 0.82
C ALA A 163 -1.24 -6.40 1.10
N ASP A 164 -1.50 -5.64 0.05
CA ASP A 164 -1.85 -4.24 0.15
C ASP A 164 -3.27 -4.07 0.71
N THR A 165 -4.25 -4.77 0.15
CA THR A 165 -5.66 -4.71 0.58
C THR A 165 -5.86 -5.30 1.98
N PHE A 166 -5.22 -6.44 2.29
CA PHE A 166 -5.32 -7.04 3.62
C PHE A 166 -4.69 -6.14 4.69
N CYS A 167 -3.51 -5.56 4.41
CA CYS A 167 -2.86 -4.63 5.32
C CYS A 167 -3.69 -3.37 5.57
N SER A 168 -4.20 -2.72 4.52
CA SER A 168 -5.07 -1.55 4.63
C SER A 168 -6.37 -1.84 5.38
N THR A 169 -6.93 -3.05 5.23
CA THR A 169 -8.17 -3.44 5.92
C THR A 169 -7.93 -3.73 7.39
N MET A 170 -6.90 -4.52 7.71
CA MET A 170 -6.68 -5.03 9.08
C MET A 170 -5.95 -4.04 9.98
N GLY A 171 -5.07 -3.21 9.42
CA GLY A 171 -4.13 -2.39 10.18
C GLY A 171 -3.05 -3.20 10.90
N GLY A 172 -2.11 -2.51 11.51
CA GLY A 172 -0.97 -3.11 12.18
C GLY A 172 0.04 -3.70 11.20
N ALA A 173 0.83 -4.62 11.68
CA ALA A 173 1.64 -5.48 10.84
C ALA A 173 0.85 -6.75 10.49
N VAL A 174 0.95 -7.18 9.25
CA VAL A 174 0.30 -8.41 8.80
C VAL A 174 1.33 -9.35 8.16
N ARG A 175 1.09 -10.65 8.28
CA ARG A 175 1.84 -11.67 7.56
C ARG A 175 1.02 -12.16 6.39
N ILE A 176 1.64 -12.20 5.24
CA ILE A 176 1.04 -12.68 4.00
C ILE A 176 1.92 -13.79 3.44
N GLU A 177 1.36 -14.96 3.19
CA GLU A 177 2.01 -16.08 2.50
C GLU A 177 0.95 -16.83 1.67
N GLY A 178 0.85 -16.48 0.39
CA GLY A 178 -0.23 -16.96 -0.46
C GLY A 178 -1.60 -16.54 0.09
N ASP A 179 -2.46 -17.54 0.39
CA ASP A 179 -3.78 -17.31 0.99
C ASP A 179 -3.77 -17.26 2.52
N ASP A 180 -2.64 -17.58 3.17
CA ASP A 180 -2.48 -17.42 4.63
C ASP A 180 -2.16 -15.97 4.96
N CYS A 181 -3.21 -15.22 5.32
CA CYS A 181 -3.14 -13.82 5.68
C CYS A 181 -3.57 -13.63 7.13
N ARG A 182 -2.72 -13.05 7.96
CA ARG A 182 -3.03 -12.83 9.38
C ARG A 182 -2.32 -11.61 9.94
N ARG A 183 -2.94 -11.02 10.94
CA ARG A 183 -2.33 -9.95 11.71
C ARG A 183 -1.23 -10.49 12.64
N ILE A 184 -0.17 -9.72 12.82
CA ILE A 184 0.92 -10.01 13.77
C ILE A 184 0.80 -9.01 14.93
N ASP A 185 0.83 -9.52 16.16
CA ASP A 185 0.98 -8.67 17.31
C ASP A 185 2.40 -8.09 17.36
N THR A 186 2.50 -6.76 17.37
CA THR A 186 3.78 -6.05 17.28
C THR A 186 3.86 -4.92 18.29
N PRO A 187 5.07 -4.50 18.71
CA PRO A 187 5.27 -3.23 19.40
C PRO A 187 4.93 -2.04 18.48
N ASN A 188 5.03 -0.83 18.97
CA ASN A 188 4.96 0.36 18.14
C ASN A 188 6.20 0.44 17.27
N LEU A 189 6.02 0.45 15.94
CA LEU A 189 7.14 0.54 15.00
C LEU A 189 7.19 1.95 14.43
N PRO A 190 8.31 2.67 14.62
CA PRO A 190 8.49 4.00 14.07
C PRO A 190 9.08 3.93 12.66
N PHE A 191 8.57 4.75 11.76
CA PHE A 191 9.03 4.80 10.38
C PHE A 191 9.34 6.22 9.93
N VAL A 192 10.39 6.35 9.13
CA VAL A 192 10.61 7.50 8.26
C VAL A 192 10.55 7.02 6.82
N VAL A 193 9.69 7.63 6.03
CA VAL A 193 9.51 7.30 4.62
C VAL A 193 10.11 8.41 3.78
N GLY A 194 10.92 8.05 2.79
CA GLY A 194 11.43 8.96 1.75
C GLY A 194 10.82 8.59 0.40
N PHE A 195 10.42 9.59 -0.38
CA PHE A 195 9.79 9.45 -1.69
C PHE A 195 10.56 10.25 -2.73
N ASP A 196 10.88 9.62 -3.87
CA ASP A 196 11.66 10.23 -4.95
C ASP A 196 10.83 10.92 -6.04
N GLY A 197 9.49 10.96 -5.89
CA GLY A 197 8.59 11.54 -6.90
C GLY A 197 8.32 10.62 -8.09
N GLY A 198 9.00 9.48 -8.18
CA GLY A 198 8.82 8.50 -9.25
C GLY A 198 7.87 7.37 -8.89
N ALA A 199 7.54 6.58 -9.89
CA ALA A 199 6.84 5.32 -9.73
C ALA A 199 7.54 4.26 -10.57
N GLY A 200 7.89 3.12 -9.96
CA GLY A 200 8.35 1.96 -10.72
C GLY A 200 7.18 1.28 -11.43
N ASP A 201 7.43 0.71 -12.60
CA ASP A 201 6.47 -0.19 -13.23
C ASP A 201 6.50 -1.55 -12.54
N THR A 202 5.49 -1.79 -11.70
CA THR A 202 5.41 -3.03 -10.89
C THR A 202 5.39 -4.28 -11.76
N GLY A 203 4.65 -4.27 -12.87
CA GLY A 203 4.55 -5.42 -13.77
C GLY A 203 5.89 -5.73 -14.43
N GLU A 204 6.60 -4.70 -14.93
CA GLU A 204 7.92 -4.86 -15.55
C GLU A 204 8.95 -5.40 -14.54
N LEU A 205 8.97 -4.86 -13.32
CA LEU A 205 9.90 -5.29 -12.27
C LEU A 205 9.64 -6.73 -11.80
N VAL A 206 8.39 -7.11 -11.59
CA VAL A 206 8.01 -8.50 -11.25
C VAL A 206 8.37 -9.44 -12.39
N ALA A 207 8.09 -9.07 -13.64
CA ALA A 207 8.47 -9.87 -14.81
C ALA A 207 10.00 -10.02 -14.93
N GLY A 208 10.76 -8.97 -14.62
CA GLY A 208 12.24 -8.99 -14.59
C GLY A 208 12.78 -9.99 -13.56
N VAL A 209 12.27 -9.97 -12.33
CA VAL A 209 12.68 -10.94 -11.30
C VAL A 209 12.28 -12.37 -11.67
N ARG A 210 11.10 -12.56 -12.30
CA ARG A 210 10.68 -13.88 -12.81
C ARG A 210 11.66 -14.42 -13.82
N ALA A 211 12.04 -13.63 -14.83
CA ALA A 211 13.01 -14.00 -15.84
C ALA A 211 14.38 -14.35 -15.21
N LEU A 212 14.83 -13.55 -14.26
CA LEU A 212 16.10 -13.76 -13.56
C LEU A 212 16.12 -15.10 -12.79
N ARG A 213 15.00 -15.45 -12.13
CA ARG A 213 14.85 -16.74 -11.42
C ARG A 213 14.81 -17.95 -12.37
N GLU A 214 14.25 -17.80 -13.56
CA GLU A 214 14.25 -18.86 -14.58
C GLU A 214 15.64 -19.08 -15.16
N GLU A 215 16.45 -18.02 -15.28
CA GLU A 215 17.78 -18.08 -15.86
C GLU A 215 18.85 -18.52 -14.84
N TYR A 216 18.74 -18.06 -13.59
CA TYR A 216 19.77 -18.26 -12.57
C TYR A 216 19.21 -18.86 -11.26
N GLY A 217 19.71 -20.05 -10.87
CA GLY A 217 19.33 -20.69 -9.61
C GLY A 217 19.58 -19.84 -8.38
N PHE A 218 20.70 -19.10 -8.35
CA PHE A 218 21.00 -18.19 -7.23
C PHE A 218 19.98 -17.05 -7.06
N ALA A 219 19.24 -16.67 -8.10
CA ALA A 219 18.18 -15.70 -7.98
C ALA A 219 16.95 -16.29 -7.27
N ALA A 220 16.66 -17.58 -7.49
CA ALA A 220 15.67 -18.31 -6.72
C ALA A 220 16.08 -18.41 -5.24
N ASP A 221 17.35 -18.79 -4.97
CA ASP A 221 17.91 -18.82 -3.62
C ASP A 221 17.85 -17.43 -2.93
N THR A 222 18.02 -16.34 -3.70
CA THR A 222 17.88 -14.97 -3.17
C THR A 222 16.45 -14.69 -2.70
N VAL A 223 15.43 -15.11 -3.45
CA VAL A 223 14.02 -14.99 -3.07
C VAL A 223 13.72 -15.80 -1.80
N GLU A 224 14.23 -17.04 -1.71
CA GLU A 224 14.09 -17.87 -0.50
C GLU A 224 14.78 -17.23 0.71
N ASN A 225 15.96 -16.64 0.54
CA ASN A 225 16.66 -15.91 1.60
C ASN A 225 15.88 -14.69 2.11
N ILE A 226 15.16 -13.97 1.22
CA ILE A 226 14.22 -12.92 1.65
C ILE A 226 13.13 -13.53 2.54
N GLY A 227 12.57 -14.68 2.16
CA GLY A 227 11.60 -15.42 2.99
C GLY A 227 12.16 -15.79 4.37
N ASP A 228 13.43 -16.19 4.46
CA ASP A 228 14.08 -16.48 5.73
C ASP A 228 14.26 -15.24 6.61
N ILE A 229 14.56 -14.10 6.01
CA ILE A 229 14.59 -12.79 6.71
C ILE A 229 13.22 -12.49 7.29
N VAL A 230 12.15 -12.66 6.51
CA VAL A 230 10.76 -12.45 6.99
C VAL A 230 10.45 -13.35 8.18
N ARG A 231 10.72 -14.64 8.12
CA ARG A 231 10.49 -15.61 9.22
C ARG A 231 11.26 -15.21 10.48
N ARG A 232 12.49 -14.75 10.32
CA ARG A 232 13.30 -14.25 11.43
C ARG A 232 12.71 -12.97 12.01
N GLY A 233 12.32 -12.01 11.18
CA GLY A 233 11.69 -10.75 11.60
C GLY A 233 10.38 -11.00 12.34
N GLU A 234 9.52 -11.87 11.83
CA GLU A 234 8.29 -12.28 12.51
C GLU A 234 8.54 -12.87 13.90
N THR A 235 9.57 -13.71 14.04
CA THR A 235 9.94 -14.28 15.35
C THR A 235 10.33 -13.18 16.34
N LEU A 236 11.05 -12.17 15.91
CA LEU A 236 11.44 -11.04 16.76
C LEU A 236 10.24 -10.18 17.16
N LEU A 237 9.35 -9.88 16.21
CA LEU A 237 8.13 -9.11 16.44
C LEU A 237 7.20 -9.80 17.43
N SER A 238 6.98 -11.10 17.24
CA SER A 238 6.07 -11.89 18.07
C SER A 238 6.61 -12.13 19.49
N ALA A 239 7.90 -11.91 19.73
CA ALA A 239 8.50 -12.02 21.07
C ALA A 239 8.44 -10.69 21.85
N ALA A 240 8.05 -9.59 21.22
CA ALA A 240 7.94 -8.28 21.85
C ALA A 240 6.53 -8.05 22.42
N ASP A 241 6.42 -7.18 23.43
CA ASP A 241 5.13 -6.81 24.03
C ASP A 241 4.29 -6.02 23.03
N PRO A 242 3.07 -6.46 22.68
CA PRO A 242 2.21 -5.78 21.75
C PRO A 242 1.84 -4.36 22.20
N GLY A 243 2.02 -3.38 21.31
CA GLY A 243 1.67 -1.99 21.58
C GLY A 243 2.60 -1.25 22.54
N ALA A 244 3.64 -1.90 23.08
CA ALA A 244 4.70 -1.23 23.84
C ALA A 244 5.67 -0.51 22.92
N ASP A 245 6.44 0.42 23.48
CA ASP A 245 7.57 1.01 22.77
C ASP A 245 8.64 -0.08 22.52
N PRO A 246 9.22 -0.17 21.32
CA PRO A 246 10.22 -1.18 21.01
C PRO A 246 11.52 -0.90 21.76
N THR A 247 12.21 -1.97 22.17
CA THR A 247 13.55 -1.83 22.76
C THR A 247 14.59 -1.51 21.68
N GLU A 248 15.66 -0.84 22.09
CA GLU A 248 16.80 -0.53 21.22
C GLU A 248 17.40 -1.78 20.55
N ASP A 249 17.51 -2.87 21.32
CA ASP A 249 18.00 -4.16 20.81
C ASP A 249 17.09 -4.73 19.72
N LEU A 250 15.77 -4.62 19.88
CA LEU A 250 14.79 -5.06 18.88
C LEU A 250 14.90 -4.23 17.60
N LEU A 251 14.94 -2.90 17.72
CA LEU A 251 15.07 -2.01 16.57
C LEU A 251 16.39 -2.27 15.82
N THR A 252 17.50 -2.51 16.55
CA THR A 252 18.79 -2.84 15.95
C THR A 252 18.72 -4.16 15.17
N GLU A 253 18.11 -5.20 15.72
CA GLU A 253 17.98 -6.50 15.03
C GLU A 253 17.05 -6.41 13.81
N LEU A 254 15.88 -5.76 13.93
CA LEU A 254 14.99 -5.53 12.81
C LEU A 254 15.64 -4.69 11.71
N GLY A 255 16.32 -3.60 12.10
CA GLY A 255 17.04 -2.75 11.16
C GLY A 255 18.16 -3.49 10.41
N ARG A 256 18.86 -4.41 11.10
CA ARG A 256 19.85 -5.27 10.46
C ARG A 256 19.20 -6.19 9.40
N LEU A 257 18.05 -6.78 9.70
CA LEU A 257 17.29 -7.58 8.73
C LEU A 257 16.81 -6.74 7.54
N MET A 258 16.32 -5.52 7.77
CA MET A 258 15.97 -4.59 6.69
C MET A 258 17.16 -4.29 5.78
N ASN A 259 18.34 -4.11 6.35
CA ASN A 259 19.55 -3.85 5.58
C ASN A 259 19.97 -5.07 4.73
N PHE A 260 19.79 -6.30 5.23
CA PHE A 260 20.02 -7.51 4.45
C PHE A 260 18.99 -7.65 3.33
N ASP A 261 17.71 -7.43 3.63
CA ASP A 261 16.63 -7.50 2.66
C ASP A 261 16.86 -6.50 1.50
N HIS A 262 17.25 -5.25 1.81
CA HIS A 262 17.61 -4.27 0.78
C HIS A 262 18.72 -4.76 -0.15
N GLY A 263 19.79 -5.33 0.41
CA GLY A 263 20.89 -5.86 -0.39
C GLY A 263 20.49 -7.02 -1.30
N LEU A 264 19.54 -7.86 -0.87
CA LEU A 264 18.99 -8.94 -1.70
C LEU A 264 18.07 -8.38 -2.81
N LEU A 265 17.25 -7.37 -2.49
CA LEU A 265 16.41 -6.67 -3.48
C LEU A 265 17.28 -5.91 -4.51
N GLU A 266 18.38 -5.29 -4.08
CA GLU A 266 19.38 -4.69 -4.97
C GLU A 266 20.00 -5.75 -5.91
N ALA A 267 20.35 -6.92 -5.38
CA ALA A 267 20.88 -8.03 -6.17
C ALA A 267 19.86 -8.61 -7.17
N LEU A 268 18.56 -8.54 -6.89
CA LEU A 268 17.49 -8.88 -7.83
C LEU A 268 17.26 -7.80 -8.90
N GLY A 269 17.95 -6.66 -8.82
CA GLY A 269 17.88 -5.58 -9.80
C GLY A 269 16.61 -4.71 -9.68
N VAL A 270 15.93 -4.74 -8.53
CA VAL A 270 14.69 -3.97 -8.30
C VAL A 270 14.92 -2.66 -7.57
N SER A 271 16.16 -2.38 -7.11
CA SER A 271 16.50 -1.06 -6.59
C SER A 271 16.90 -0.10 -7.72
N SER A 272 17.07 1.15 -7.37
CA SER A 272 17.59 2.20 -8.24
C SER A 272 18.64 3.02 -7.49
N ARG A 273 19.48 3.72 -8.26
CA ARG A 273 20.49 4.61 -7.65
C ARG A 273 19.88 5.64 -6.69
N THR A 274 18.71 6.16 -7.02
CA THR A 274 18.00 7.12 -6.20
C THR A 274 17.56 6.50 -4.87
N LEU A 275 16.94 5.31 -4.92
CA LEU A 275 16.55 4.58 -3.72
C LEU A 275 17.76 4.23 -2.87
N ASP A 276 18.85 3.75 -3.47
CA ASP A 276 20.08 3.42 -2.74
C ASP A 276 20.68 4.64 -2.05
N ASN A 277 20.69 5.81 -2.72
CA ASN A 277 21.16 7.06 -2.13
C ASN A 277 20.32 7.46 -0.89
N MET A 278 18.99 7.35 -0.97
CA MET A 278 18.11 7.63 0.16
C MET A 278 18.30 6.62 1.30
N VAL A 279 18.44 5.33 0.99
CA VAL A 279 18.73 4.29 2.00
C VAL A 279 20.03 4.56 2.73
N TRP A 280 21.10 4.92 2.00
CA TRP A 280 22.38 5.29 2.61
C TRP A 280 22.26 6.55 3.47
N ALA A 281 21.56 7.59 2.99
CA ALA A 281 21.37 8.82 3.76
C ALA A 281 20.62 8.55 5.08
N ALA A 282 19.58 7.71 5.08
CA ALA A 282 18.86 7.34 6.28
C ALA A 282 19.75 6.58 7.29
N ARG A 283 20.54 5.62 6.80
CA ARG A 283 21.50 4.85 7.64
C ARG A 283 22.58 5.71 8.25
N GLU A 284 23.16 6.64 7.48
CA GLU A 284 24.18 7.58 7.96
C GLU A 284 23.62 8.60 8.95
N ALA A 285 22.32 8.92 8.86
CA ALA A 285 21.63 9.77 9.83
C ALA A 285 21.31 9.07 11.15
N GLY A 286 21.50 7.75 11.24
CA GLY A 286 21.36 6.99 12.48
C GLY A 286 20.17 6.04 12.52
N ALA A 287 19.41 5.89 11.43
CA ALA A 287 18.34 4.90 11.37
C ALA A 287 18.86 3.48 11.65
N HIS A 288 18.11 2.68 12.42
CA HIS A 288 18.46 1.30 12.74
C HIS A 288 18.62 0.44 11.49
N GLY A 289 17.82 0.71 10.47
CA GLY A 289 17.90 0.10 9.15
C GLY A 289 17.03 0.85 8.16
N ALA A 290 17.33 0.68 6.87
CA ALA A 290 16.52 1.28 5.79
C ALA A 290 16.57 0.40 4.54
N LYS A 291 15.46 0.43 3.78
CA LYS A 291 15.33 -0.35 2.56
C LYS A 291 14.29 0.27 1.61
N LEU A 292 14.34 -0.07 0.35
CA LEU A 292 13.22 0.21 -0.55
C LEU A 292 11.92 -0.42 -0.03
N THR A 293 10.77 0.14 -0.36
CA THR A 293 9.46 -0.43 -0.06
C THR A 293 8.56 -0.37 -1.29
N GLY A 294 7.80 -1.43 -1.54
CA GLY A 294 7.02 -1.62 -2.77
C GLY A 294 7.80 -2.32 -3.86
N ALA A 295 7.44 -2.09 -5.12
CA ALA A 295 8.05 -2.77 -6.26
C ALA A 295 9.50 -2.36 -6.55
N GLY A 296 9.92 -1.16 -6.13
CA GLY A 296 11.22 -0.61 -6.47
C GLY A 296 11.24 0.11 -7.83
N GLY A 297 12.45 0.27 -8.41
CA GLY A 297 12.66 1.03 -9.64
C GLY A 297 12.54 2.55 -9.50
N GLY A 298 11.94 3.01 -8.44
CA GLY A 298 11.61 4.36 -7.98
C GLY A 298 10.62 4.28 -6.83
N GLY A 299 10.03 5.41 -6.42
CA GLY A 299 9.04 5.47 -5.36
C GLY A 299 9.63 5.67 -3.97
N CYS A 300 9.38 4.77 -3.03
CA CYS A 300 9.73 4.99 -1.64
C CYS A 300 10.82 4.09 -1.07
N ILE A 301 11.49 4.65 -0.08
CA ILE A 301 12.22 3.87 0.93
C ILE A 301 11.50 3.96 2.28
N VAL A 302 11.72 3.00 3.14
CA VAL A 302 11.33 3.01 4.55
C VAL A 302 12.56 2.85 5.43
N ALA A 303 12.71 3.71 6.43
CA ALA A 303 13.70 3.62 7.48
C ALA A 303 13.02 3.32 8.81
N LEU A 304 13.61 2.45 9.61
CA LEU A 304 13.16 2.15 10.97
C LEU A 304 13.78 3.17 11.93
N ASP A 305 13.03 4.23 12.18
CA ASP A 305 13.45 5.38 12.99
C ASP A 305 12.27 6.35 13.19
N ASP A 306 12.35 7.19 14.20
CA ASP A 306 11.38 8.26 14.49
C ASP A 306 12.03 9.65 14.58
N THR A 307 13.32 9.76 14.29
CA THR A 307 14.06 10.98 14.50
C THR A 307 13.84 12.02 13.39
N ARG A 308 13.98 13.31 13.77
CA ARG A 308 13.99 14.41 12.79
C ARG A 308 15.24 14.43 11.96
N GLU A 309 16.32 13.86 12.50
CA GLU A 309 17.63 13.78 11.85
C GLU A 309 17.52 12.94 10.56
N THR A 310 16.91 11.76 10.63
CA THR A 310 16.68 10.89 9.47
C THR A 310 15.71 11.53 8.47
N GLU A 311 14.59 12.10 8.92
CA GLU A 311 13.67 12.82 8.04
C GLU A 311 14.40 13.98 7.32
N THR A 312 15.22 14.75 8.05
CA THR A 312 15.95 15.89 7.51
C THR A 312 17.01 15.41 6.50
N ALA A 313 17.78 14.36 6.83
CA ALA A 313 18.78 13.80 5.93
C ALA A 313 18.15 13.38 4.59
N LEU A 314 16.99 12.70 4.65
CA LEU A 314 16.25 12.33 3.45
C LEU A 314 15.81 13.55 2.64
N ARG A 315 15.20 14.56 3.27
CA ARG A 315 14.76 15.79 2.60
C ARG A 315 15.87 16.57 1.90
N TYR A 316 17.11 16.43 2.37
CA TYR A 316 18.29 17.06 1.76
C TYR A 316 19.07 16.12 0.85
N THR A 317 18.65 14.87 0.71
CA THR A 317 19.21 13.95 -0.28
C THR A 317 18.77 14.37 -1.67
N ALA A 318 19.70 14.41 -2.63
CA ALA A 318 19.34 14.69 -4.01
C ALA A 318 18.30 13.68 -4.51
N GLU A 319 17.33 14.16 -5.25
CA GLU A 319 16.25 13.34 -5.84
C GLU A 319 15.20 12.84 -4.83
N CYS A 320 15.29 13.18 -3.54
CA CYS A 320 14.19 12.96 -2.60
C CYS A 320 13.22 14.15 -2.70
N GLU A 321 12.01 13.91 -3.18
CA GLU A 321 10.98 14.93 -3.33
C GLU A 321 10.27 15.22 -2.00
N ASN A 322 10.01 14.16 -1.22
CA ASN A 322 9.34 14.29 0.07
C ASN A 322 9.88 13.25 1.08
N ALA A 323 9.91 13.64 2.34
CA ALA A 323 10.16 12.71 3.44
C ALA A 323 9.26 13.06 4.62
N PHE A 324 8.76 12.04 5.31
CA PHE A 324 7.86 12.19 6.44
C PHE A 324 8.03 11.05 7.43
N ARG A 325 7.68 11.32 8.68
CA ARG A 325 7.59 10.29 9.73
C ARG A 325 6.19 9.71 9.72
N ALA A 326 6.08 8.42 9.98
CA ALA A 326 4.82 7.71 10.10
C ALA A 326 4.89 6.71 11.24
N GLU A 327 3.78 6.54 11.95
CA GLU A 327 3.59 5.52 12.96
C GLU A 327 2.78 4.35 12.39
N LEU A 328 2.79 3.24 13.09
CA LEU A 328 2.01 2.07 12.74
C LEU A 328 0.52 2.34 12.95
N ASP A 329 -0.27 2.36 11.88
CA ASP A 329 -1.73 2.42 11.98
C ASP A 329 -2.26 1.06 12.46
N ARG A 330 -2.85 1.03 13.66
CA ARG A 330 -3.33 -0.21 14.28
C ARG A 330 -4.78 -0.54 13.98
N GLU A 331 -5.52 0.40 13.45
CA GLU A 331 -6.96 0.26 13.27
C GLU A 331 -7.33 -0.35 11.92
N GLY A 332 -6.57 -0.04 10.87
CA GLY A 332 -6.94 -0.39 9.50
C GLY A 332 -8.12 0.45 9.02
N VAL A 333 -9.00 -0.15 8.23
CA VAL A 333 -10.21 0.54 7.78
C VAL A 333 -11.09 0.94 8.96
N ARG A 334 -11.64 2.15 8.88
CA ARG A 334 -12.59 2.68 9.87
C ARG A 334 -13.56 3.67 9.23
N VAL A 335 -14.72 3.81 9.87
CA VAL A 335 -15.67 4.88 9.59
C VAL A 335 -15.19 6.16 10.27
N GLU A 336 -15.17 7.27 9.55
CA GLU A 336 -14.85 8.57 10.11
C GLU A 336 -16.12 9.24 10.64
N GLU A 337 -16.00 9.95 11.75
CA GLU A 337 -17.11 10.77 12.26
C GLU A 337 -17.32 11.97 11.32
N ALA A 338 -18.57 12.17 10.89
CA ALA A 338 -18.97 13.24 9.97
C ALA A 338 -19.05 14.61 10.66
#